data_59996c7698fa57912dfff8def345eb67
#
_entry.id   59996c7698fa57912dfff8def345eb67
#
_cell.length_a   1.000
_cell.length_b   1.000
_cell.length_c   1.000
_cell.angle_alpha   90.00
_cell.angle_beta   90.00
_cell.angle_gamma   90.00
#
_symmetry.space_group_name_H-M   'P 1'
#
loop_
_entity.id
_entity.type
_entity.pdbx_description
1 polymer ?
#
loop_
_entity_poly.entity_id
_entity_poly.type
_entity_poly.pdbx_seq_one_letter_code
_entity_poly.pdbx_strand_id
1 'polypeptide(L)'
;FITVCQQDRQERMIKMQYTEEQIAKANNTDLVSFLNAQGEQLVKSGREYRWKKHDSVTISGNRWYRHSQSKGGYPVDFVMEFYYATFPEAVKMLIGEEGEGRQKSCPAPSKDFRLPEKNEDNEKIMKYLTKKREIEKTLVEDWIDRGDIYEEKEHHNVIFVGRDADGIPRYAHCRGTGEIKYRGDVAGSDKAFGFCHRGTDNQLFVFEAAIDLLSFIQLFPKDWKKRSYLSLGGVSSVALMSFLSERPQITSVFLCLDNDH
;
A
#
# COMPACT_ATOMS: atom_id res chain seq x y z
N PHE A 1 -19.60 -11.36 7.95
CA PHE A 1 -20.40 -11.26 6.68
C PHE A 1 -20.05 -10.05 5.81
N ILE A 2 -18.92 -9.34 6.04
CA ILE A 2 -18.53 -8.11 5.31
C ILE A 2 -17.25 -8.33 4.49
N THR A 3 -16.53 -9.42 4.67
CA THR A 3 -15.22 -9.68 4.02
C THR A 3 -15.33 -10.02 2.53
N VAL A 4 -16.40 -10.65 2.09
CA VAL A 4 -16.59 -11.11 0.68
C VAL A 4 -16.79 -9.94 -0.30
N CYS A 5 -17.41 -8.85 0.12
CA CYS A 5 -17.79 -7.75 -0.79
C CYS A 5 -16.61 -6.79 -1.14
N GLN A 6 -15.52 -6.79 -0.37
CA GLN A 6 -14.35 -5.93 -0.62
C GLN A 6 -13.32 -6.61 -1.52
N GLN A 7 -13.12 -7.91 -1.37
CA GLN A 7 -12.29 -8.70 -2.28
C GLN A 7 -12.86 -8.72 -3.70
N ASP A 8 -14.16 -8.92 -3.86
CA ASP A 8 -14.84 -8.89 -5.17
C ASP A 8 -14.72 -7.54 -5.90
N ARG A 9 -14.70 -6.43 -5.16
CA ARG A 9 -14.57 -5.09 -5.76
C ARG A 9 -13.14 -4.78 -6.17
N GLN A 10 -12.18 -5.23 -5.39
CA GLN A 10 -10.75 -5.07 -5.68
C GLN A 10 -10.34 -5.99 -6.84
N GLU A 11 -10.84 -7.23 -6.87
CA GLU A 11 -10.67 -8.15 -7.99
C GLU A 11 -11.32 -7.64 -9.28
N ARG A 12 -12.50 -7.01 -9.22
CA ARG A 12 -13.13 -6.38 -10.40
C ARG A 12 -12.35 -5.17 -10.93
N MET A 13 -11.79 -4.33 -10.07
CA MET A 13 -10.96 -3.19 -10.51
C MET A 13 -9.61 -3.65 -11.09
N ILE A 14 -9.04 -4.73 -10.58
CA ILE A 14 -7.81 -5.35 -11.06
C ILE A 14 -8.05 -6.02 -12.42
N LYS A 15 -9.20 -6.69 -12.61
CA LYS A 15 -9.63 -7.29 -13.89
C LYS A 15 -9.87 -6.27 -15.00
N MET A 16 -10.10 -4.99 -14.70
CA MET A 16 -10.25 -3.93 -15.72
C MET A 16 -8.95 -3.53 -16.40
N GLN A 17 -7.77 -3.96 -15.94
CA GLN A 17 -6.47 -3.58 -16.47
C GLN A 17 -5.91 -4.60 -17.49
N TYR A 18 -6.35 -5.86 -17.41
CA TYR A 18 -5.98 -6.95 -18.30
C TYR A 18 -7.22 -7.74 -18.73
N THR A 19 -7.23 -8.22 -19.97
CA THR A 19 -8.31 -9.09 -20.45
C THR A 19 -8.20 -10.48 -19.80
N GLU A 20 -9.30 -11.22 -19.77
CA GLU A 20 -9.29 -12.61 -19.26
C GLU A 20 -8.30 -13.49 -20.04
N GLU A 21 -8.12 -13.25 -21.33
CA GLU A 21 -7.17 -13.94 -22.18
C GLU A 21 -5.72 -13.63 -21.77
N GLN A 22 -5.40 -12.39 -21.43
CA GLN A 22 -4.09 -11.99 -20.95
C GLN A 22 -3.76 -12.62 -19.59
N ILE A 23 -4.73 -12.67 -18.69
CA ILE A 23 -4.60 -13.32 -17.38
C ILE A 23 -4.42 -14.84 -17.56
N ALA A 24 -5.20 -15.46 -18.44
CA ALA A 24 -5.05 -16.87 -18.77
C ALA A 24 -3.67 -17.17 -19.39
N LYS A 25 -3.19 -16.31 -20.31
CA LYS A 25 -1.83 -16.42 -20.89
C LYS A 25 -0.75 -16.34 -19.80
N ALA A 26 -0.86 -15.39 -18.89
CA ALA A 26 0.06 -15.26 -17.76
C ALA A 26 0.05 -16.51 -16.85
N ASN A 27 -1.12 -17.04 -16.54
CA ASN A 27 -1.26 -18.24 -15.72
C ASN A 27 -0.89 -19.55 -16.45
N ASN A 28 -0.71 -19.51 -17.76
CA ASN A 28 -0.19 -20.64 -18.56
C ASN A 28 1.32 -20.58 -18.76
N THR A 29 2.00 -19.56 -18.27
CA THR A 29 3.47 -19.45 -18.35
C THR A 29 4.13 -20.63 -17.65
N ASP A 30 5.12 -21.28 -18.29
CA ASP A 30 5.92 -22.31 -17.65
C ASP A 30 6.88 -21.67 -16.62
N LEU A 31 6.63 -21.95 -15.34
CA LEU A 31 7.41 -21.41 -14.24
C LEU A 31 8.88 -21.86 -14.24
N VAL A 32 9.17 -23.04 -14.78
CA VAL A 32 10.55 -23.53 -14.90
C VAL A 32 11.33 -22.66 -15.87
N SER A 33 10.77 -22.38 -17.03
CA SER A 33 11.34 -21.50 -18.04
C SER A 33 11.46 -20.07 -17.55
N PHE A 34 10.42 -19.55 -16.87
CA PHE A 34 10.41 -18.23 -16.28
C PHE A 34 11.55 -18.06 -15.25
N LEU A 35 11.68 -18.98 -14.30
CA LEU A 35 12.72 -18.92 -13.26
C LEU A 35 14.13 -19.07 -13.81
N ASN A 36 14.33 -19.93 -14.81
CA ASN A 36 15.61 -20.04 -15.49
C ASN A 36 15.98 -18.71 -16.19
N ALA A 37 15.03 -18.05 -16.82
CA ALA A 37 15.24 -16.74 -17.44
C ALA A 37 15.58 -15.63 -16.41
N GLN A 38 15.08 -15.75 -15.15
CA GLN A 38 15.44 -14.89 -14.04
C GLN A 38 16.79 -15.27 -13.38
N GLY A 39 17.49 -16.30 -13.88
CA GLY A 39 18.76 -16.77 -13.31
C GLY A 39 18.62 -17.58 -12.02
N GLU A 40 17.40 -18.02 -11.67
CA GLU A 40 17.14 -18.81 -10.48
C GLU A 40 17.57 -20.28 -10.68
N GLN A 41 18.07 -20.90 -9.62
CA GLN A 41 18.55 -22.29 -9.67
C GLN A 41 17.45 -23.27 -9.29
N LEU A 42 17.14 -24.21 -10.18
CA LEU A 42 16.17 -25.27 -9.99
C LEU A 42 16.86 -26.64 -9.95
N VAL A 43 16.46 -27.48 -9.05
CA VAL A 43 16.92 -28.86 -8.93
C VAL A 43 15.80 -29.82 -9.31
N LYS A 44 16.04 -30.67 -10.30
CA LYS A 44 15.06 -31.67 -10.74
C LYS A 44 14.86 -32.74 -9.63
N SER A 45 13.62 -32.97 -9.26
CA SER A 45 13.21 -33.96 -8.26
C SER A 45 12.05 -34.80 -8.81
N GLY A 46 12.36 -35.91 -9.46
CA GLY A 46 11.37 -36.75 -10.14
C GLY A 46 10.69 -36.03 -11.32
N ARG A 47 9.40 -35.80 -11.23
CA ARG A 47 8.59 -35.07 -12.25
C ARG A 47 8.50 -33.58 -12.01
N GLU A 48 9.00 -33.09 -10.88
CA GLU A 48 8.92 -31.69 -10.45
C GLU A 48 10.31 -31.07 -10.35
N TYR A 49 10.35 -29.75 -10.17
CA TYR A 49 11.57 -29.01 -9.88
C TYR A 49 11.45 -28.39 -8.50
N ARG A 50 12.54 -28.46 -7.74
CA ARG A 50 12.67 -27.79 -6.44
C ARG A 50 13.44 -26.49 -6.62
N TRP A 51 12.93 -25.39 -6.08
CA TRP A 51 13.59 -24.11 -6.16
C TRP A 51 14.66 -23.99 -5.07
N LYS A 52 15.93 -23.88 -5.46
CA LYS A 52 17.06 -23.92 -4.51
C LYS A 52 17.03 -22.79 -3.48
N LYS A 53 16.53 -21.61 -3.86
CA LYS A 53 16.36 -20.44 -2.97
C LYS A 53 15.29 -20.65 -1.91
N HIS A 54 14.31 -21.50 -2.19
CA HIS A 54 13.19 -21.86 -1.31
C HIS A 54 12.93 -23.36 -1.38
N ASP A 55 13.72 -24.14 -0.67
CA ASP A 55 13.72 -25.63 -0.73
C ASP A 55 12.36 -26.30 -0.49
N SER A 56 11.43 -25.60 0.22
CA SER A 56 10.06 -26.09 0.43
C SER A 56 9.13 -25.87 -0.76
N VAL A 57 9.62 -25.22 -1.84
CA VAL A 57 8.80 -24.92 -3.02
C VAL A 57 9.10 -25.90 -4.13
N THR A 58 8.08 -26.60 -4.59
CA THR A 58 8.10 -27.45 -5.79
C THR A 58 7.34 -26.80 -6.94
N ILE A 59 7.80 -27.04 -8.17
CA ILE A 59 7.28 -26.45 -9.40
C ILE A 59 7.06 -27.55 -10.41
N SER A 60 5.88 -27.55 -11.04
CA SER A 60 5.51 -28.48 -12.09
C SER A 60 4.74 -27.74 -13.20
N GLY A 61 5.43 -27.42 -14.32
CA GLY A 61 4.88 -26.62 -15.40
C GLY A 61 4.43 -25.23 -14.93
N ASN A 62 3.13 -24.96 -15.01
CA ASN A 62 2.50 -23.72 -14.55
C ASN A 62 1.89 -23.81 -13.13
N ARG A 63 2.37 -24.74 -12.32
CA ARG A 63 1.93 -24.89 -10.92
C ARG A 63 3.10 -24.85 -9.98
N TRP A 64 2.87 -24.27 -8.81
CA TRP A 64 3.81 -24.32 -7.71
C TRP A 64 3.12 -24.74 -6.42
N TYR A 65 3.89 -25.29 -5.49
CA TYR A 65 3.43 -25.64 -4.16
C TYR A 65 4.53 -25.45 -3.12
N ARG A 66 4.22 -24.76 -2.03
CA ARG A 66 5.11 -24.53 -0.88
C ARG A 66 4.70 -25.46 0.27
N HIS A 67 5.45 -26.52 0.46
CA HIS A 67 5.16 -27.56 1.47
C HIS A 67 5.14 -27.02 2.91
N SER A 68 6.02 -26.07 3.25
CA SER A 68 6.11 -25.51 4.60
C SER A 68 4.88 -24.71 5.05
N GLN A 69 4.06 -24.26 4.11
CA GLN A 69 2.87 -23.43 4.38
C GLN A 69 1.59 -24.05 3.80
N SER A 70 1.68 -25.22 3.19
CA SER A 70 0.56 -25.87 2.49
C SER A 70 -0.16 -24.94 1.49
N LYS A 71 0.61 -24.09 0.79
CA LYS A 71 0.11 -23.07 -0.15
C LYS A 71 0.64 -23.34 -1.55
N GLY A 72 -0.19 -23.15 -2.55
CA GLY A 72 0.19 -23.27 -3.95
C GLY A 72 -0.71 -22.44 -4.85
N GLY A 73 -0.38 -22.38 -6.14
CA GLY A 73 -1.14 -21.58 -7.09
C GLY A 73 -0.61 -21.64 -8.51
N TYR A 74 -0.94 -20.62 -9.27
CA TYR A 74 -0.56 -20.38 -10.66
C TYR A 74 0.63 -19.39 -10.74
N PRO A 75 1.20 -19.15 -11.95
CA PRO A 75 2.32 -18.23 -12.12
C PRO A 75 2.10 -16.81 -11.61
N VAL A 76 0.89 -16.27 -11.79
CA VAL A 76 0.58 -14.93 -11.26
C VAL A 76 0.70 -14.91 -9.74
N ASP A 77 0.11 -15.90 -9.05
CA ASP A 77 0.23 -16.03 -7.59
C ASP A 77 1.68 -16.23 -7.15
N PHE A 78 2.47 -16.98 -7.95
CA PHE A 78 3.88 -17.19 -7.70
C PHE A 78 4.67 -15.88 -7.71
N VAL A 79 4.47 -15.07 -8.75
CA VAL A 79 5.18 -13.79 -8.88
C VAL A 79 4.75 -12.81 -7.79
N MET A 80 3.46 -12.77 -7.45
CA MET A 80 2.97 -11.95 -6.33
C MET A 80 3.57 -12.38 -4.99
N GLU A 81 3.65 -13.69 -4.73
CA GLU A 81 4.15 -14.23 -3.46
C GLU A 81 5.66 -14.07 -3.29
N PHE A 82 6.46 -14.36 -4.32
CA PHE A 82 7.91 -14.47 -4.18
C PHE A 82 8.70 -13.29 -4.75
N TYR A 83 8.08 -12.50 -5.62
CA TYR A 83 8.68 -11.27 -6.16
C TYR A 83 8.01 -10.01 -5.60
N TYR A 84 7.02 -10.18 -4.69
CA TYR A 84 6.27 -9.08 -4.07
C TYR A 84 5.66 -8.10 -5.08
N ALA A 85 5.37 -8.60 -6.28
CA ALA A 85 4.76 -7.83 -7.34
C ALA A 85 3.26 -7.66 -7.12
N THR A 86 2.71 -6.53 -7.52
CA THR A 86 1.26 -6.36 -7.63
C THR A 86 0.71 -7.25 -8.75
N PHE A 87 -0.59 -7.53 -8.75
CA PHE A 87 -1.21 -8.35 -9.79
C PHE A 87 -0.90 -7.83 -11.23
N PRO A 88 -1.02 -6.52 -11.54
CA PRO A 88 -0.65 -6.00 -12.85
C PRO A 88 0.82 -6.21 -13.22
N GLU A 89 1.72 -6.03 -12.25
CA GLU A 89 3.16 -6.25 -12.45
C GLU A 89 3.45 -7.73 -12.66
N ALA A 90 2.81 -8.62 -11.91
CA ALA A 90 2.95 -10.06 -12.07
C ALA A 90 2.51 -10.53 -13.45
N VAL A 91 1.35 -10.06 -13.93
CA VAL A 91 0.86 -10.36 -15.28
C VAL A 91 1.86 -9.84 -16.32
N LYS A 92 2.33 -8.59 -16.20
CA LYS A 92 3.32 -8.01 -17.11
C LYS A 92 4.63 -8.81 -17.14
N MET A 93 5.14 -9.23 -15.99
CA MET A 93 6.37 -10.03 -15.91
C MET A 93 6.26 -11.38 -16.61
N LEU A 94 5.07 -11.99 -16.60
CA LEU A 94 4.83 -13.32 -17.13
C LEU A 94 4.57 -13.35 -18.65
N ILE A 95 3.84 -12.35 -19.19
CA ILE A 95 3.50 -12.29 -20.62
C ILE A 95 4.48 -11.46 -21.46
N GLY A 96 5.46 -10.79 -20.84
CA GLY A 96 6.34 -9.84 -21.51
C GLY A 96 5.61 -8.57 -21.97
N GLU A 97 6.33 -7.71 -22.74
CA GLU A 97 5.76 -6.46 -23.27
C GLU A 97 4.86 -6.65 -24.49
N GLU A 98 4.67 -7.88 -24.97
CA GLU A 98 3.81 -8.19 -26.14
C GLU A 98 2.31 -8.16 -25.87
N GLY A 99 1.91 -7.73 -24.68
CA GLY A 99 0.54 -7.29 -24.45
C GLY A 99 0.37 -5.89 -25.02
N GLU A 100 0.00 -5.76 -26.29
CA GLU A 100 -0.64 -4.54 -26.81
C GLU A 100 -1.99 -4.31 -26.11
N GLY A 101 -1.92 -4.06 -24.82
CA GLY A 101 -2.93 -3.32 -24.11
C GLY A 101 -2.32 -1.95 -23.92
N ARG A 102 -2.77 -0.95 -24.67
CA ARG A 102 -2.47 0.47 -24.53
C ARG A 102 -1.15 0.72 -23.81
N GLN A 103 -0.13 1.09 -24.60
CA GLN A 103 1.01 1.81 -24.04
C GLN A 103 0.47 2.68 -22.90
N LYS A 104 0.78 2.34 -21.66
CA LYS A 104 1.09 3.41 -20.76
C LYS A 104 2.38 4.01 -21.33
N SER A 105 2.21 4.94 -22.31
CA SER A 105 2.95 6.19 -22.27
C SER A 105 3.23 6.46 -20.78
N CYS A 106 4.37 7.03 -20.46
CA CYS A 106 4.65 7.77 -19.21
C CYS A 106 3.33 8.18 -18.62
N PRO A 107 3.03 7.88 -17.33
CA PRO A 107 1.67 7.95 -16.80
C PRO A 107 0.99 9.13 -17.42
N ALA A 108 -0.12 8.88 -18.15
CA ALA A 108 -0.92 9.95 -18.74
C ALA A 108 -1.05 10.96 -17.62
N PRO A 109 -0.85 12.29 -17.85
CA PRO A 109 -0.67 13.25 -16.78
C PRO A 109 -1.71 12.94 -15.73
N SER A 110 -1.26 12.45 -14.59
CA SER A 110 -2.09 12.10 -13.44
C SER A 110 -3.09 13.22 -13.35
N LYS A 111 -4.41 12.95 -13.28
CA LYS A 111 -5.39 13.98 -13.00
C LYS A 111 -4.71 14.88 -11.99
N ASP A 112 -4.45 16.16 -12.37
CA ASP A 112 -3.62 17.05 -11.57
C ASP A 112 -4.02 16.87 -10.12
N PHE A 113 -3.11 16.38 -9.29
CA PHE A 113 -3.42 16.16 -7.88
C PHE A 113 -3.84 17.50 -7.28
N ARG A 114 -5.02 17.56 -6.76
CA ARG A 114 -5.55 18.71 -6.05
C ARG A 114 -6.14 18.27 -4.74
N LEU A 115 -5.75 18.94 -3.68
CA LEU A 115 -6.37 18.75 -2.39
C LEU A 115 -7.86 19.12 -2.46
N PRO A 116 -8.75 18.36 -1.83
CA PRO A 116 -10.15 18.75 -1.63
C PRO A 116 -10.27 20.13 -0.97
N GLU A 117 -11.30 20.87 -1.33
CA GLU A 117 -11.55 22.20 -0.73
C GLU A 117 -11.75 22.07 0.78
N LYS A 118 -11.08 22.94 1.52
CA LYS A 118 -11.21 22.96 3.00
C LYS A 118 -12.56 23.54 3.41
N ASN A 119 -13.17 22.96 4.42
CA ASN A 119 -14.29 23.56 5.12
C ASN A 119 -13.85 24.79 5.93
N GLU A 120 -14.78 25.69 6.27
CA GLU A 120 -14.51 26.88 7.09
C GLU A 120 -14.06 26.54 8.51
N ASP A 121 -14.54 25.43 9.04
CA ASP A 121 -14.19 24.91 10.36
C ASP A 121 -13.79 23.42 10.30
N ASN A 122 -13.45 22.83 11.42
CA ASN A 122 -13.08 21.43 11.57
C ASN A 122 -13.96 20.70 12.63
N GLU A 123 -15.17 21.18 12.87
CA GLU A 123 -16.01 20.70 13.99
C GLU A 123 -16.38 19.22 13.87
N LYS A 124 -16.78 18.76 12.69
CA LYS A 124 -17.20 17.37 12.49
C LYS A 124 -16.03 16.41 12.58
N ILE A 125 -14.89 16.74 11.97
CA ILE A 125 -13.70 15.90 12.08
C ILE A 125 -13.13 15.90 13.50
N MET A 126 -13.15 17.04 14.18
CA MET A 126 -12.74 17.14 15.58
C MET A 126 -13.60 16.21 16.45
N LYS A 127 -14.93 16.27 16.31
CA LYS A 127 -15.87 15.37 17.01
C LYS A 127 -15.60 13.90 16.65
N TYR A 128 -15.36 13.60 15.37
CA TYR A 128 -15.07 12.25 14.90
C TYR A 128 -13.77 11.70 15.52
N LEU A 129 -12.68 12.46 15.42
CA LEU A 129 -11.37 12.02 15.90
C LEU A 129 -11.33 11.93 17.43
N THR A 130 -11.94 12.90 18.16
CA THR A 130 -11.84 12.92 19.62
C THR A 130 -12.91 12.07 20.32
N LYS A 131 -14.15 11.96 19.78
CA LYS A 131 -15.24 11.23 20.45
C LYS A 131 -15.45 9.82 19.92
N LYS A 132 -15.25 9.60 18.60
CA LYS A 132 -15.46 8.29 18.01
C LYS A 132 -14.16 7.48 17.89
N ARG A 133 -13.01 8.14 17.75
CA ARG A 133 -11.69 7.54 17.68
C ARG A 133 -10.87 7.72 18.95
N GLU A 134 -11.38 8.49 19.89
CA GLU A 134 -10.78 8.73 21.21
C GLU A 134 -9.34 9.28 21.15
N ILE A 135 -9.02 10.01 20.06
CA ILE A 135 -7.72 10.68 19.92
C ILE A 135 -7.74 11.95 20.77
N GLU A 136 -6.65 12.21 21.47
CA GLU A 136 -6.51 13.40 22.33
C GLU A 136 -6.66 14.69 21.51
N LYS A 137 -7.45 15.63 22.04
CA LYS A 137 -7.81 16.88 21.35
C LYS A 137 -6.57 17.70 20.96
N THR A 138 -5.65 17.87 21.87
CA THR A 138 -4.41 18.64 21.65
C THR A 138 -3.53 18.03 20.55
N LEU A 139 -3.51 16.70 20.44
CA LEU A 139 -2.81 16.02 19.36
C LEU A 139 -3.47 16.29 17.99
N VAL A 140 -4.81 16.21 17.93
CA VAL A 140 -5.56 16.52 16.70
C VAL A 140 -5.35 17.96 16.27
N GLU A 141 -5.42 18.90 17.21
CA GLU A 141 -5.19 20.34 16.99
C GLU A 141 -3.79 20.59 16.43
N ASP A 142 -2.72 19.97 16.97
CA ASP A 142 -1.34 20.11 16.48
C ASP A 142 -1.21 19.69 14.98
N TRP A 143 -1.94 18.66 14.55
CA TRP A 143 -1.93 18.23 13.15
C TRP A 143 -2.80 19.09 12.24
N ILE A 144 -3.91 19.65 12.75
CA ILE A 144 -4.76 20.62 12.04
C ILE A 144 -4.00 21.92 11.82
N ASP A 145 -3.33 22.44 12.84
CA ASP A 145 -2.56 23.70 12.79
C ASP A 145 -1.43 23.62 11.76
N ARG A 146 -0.83 22.43 11.59
CA ARG A 146 0.16 22.17 10.54
C ARG A 146 -0.46 22.05 9.14
N GLY A 147 -1.78 21.94 9.05
CA GLY A 147 -2.49 21.72 7.79
C GLY A 147 -2.33 20.31 7.21
N ASP A 148 -1.91 19.35 8.03
CA ASP A 148 -1.76 17.94 7.64
C ASP A 148 -3.06 17.14 7.86
N ILE A 149 -3.97 17.67 8.67
CA ILE A 149 -5.35 17.18 8.84
C ILE A 149 -6.30 18.35 8.64
N TYR A 150 -7.39 18.14 7.91
CA TYR A 150 -8.48 19.13 7.81
C TYR A 150 -9.81 18.47 7.40
N GLU A 151 -10.91 19.22 7.59
CA GLU A 151 -12.24 18.85 7.12
C GLU A 151 -12.43 19.30 5.68
N GLU A 152 -12.84 18.37 4.79
CA GLU A 152 -13.22 18.77 3.44
C GLU A 152 -14.67 19.27 3.40
N LYS A 153 -14.94 20.19 2.49
CA LYS A 153 -16.14 21.01 2.48
C LYS A 153 -17.41 20.26 2.05
N GLU A 154 -17.32 19.36 1.10
CA GLU A 154 -18.49 18.77 0.45
C GLU A 154 -19.17 17.70 1.31
N HIS A 155 -18.37 16.78 1.88
CA HIS A 155 -18.88 15.63 2.63
C HIS A 155 -18.45 15.63 4.10
N HIS A 156 -17.67 16.64 4.52
CA HIS A 156 -17.12 16.77 5.87
C HIS A 156 -16.26 15.56 6.29
N ASN A 157 -15.53 14.99 5.35
CA ASN A 157 -14.60 13.92 5.62
C ASN A 157 -13.30 14.45 6.22
N VAL A 158 -12.57 13.59 6.95
CA VAL A 158 -11.20 13.87 7.37
C VAL A 158 -10.27 13.69 6.17
N ILE A 159 -9.46 14.68 5.88
CA ILE A 159 -8.36 14.57 4.93
C ILE A 159 -7.04 14.49 5.69
N PHE A 160 -6.25 13.45 5.40
CA PHE A 160 -4.89 13.25 5.87
C PHE A 160 -3.94 13.53 4.72
N VAL A 161 -3.08 14.54 4.85
CA VAL A 161 -2.21 15.03 3.77
C VAL A 161 -0.81 14.43 3.89
N GLY A 162 -0.33 13.84 2.80
CA GLY A 162 1.07 13.45 2.63
C GLY A 162 1.81 14.51 1.81
N ARG A 163 2.99 14.94 2.31
CA ARG A 163 3.83 15.96 1.68
C ARG A 163 5.19 15.41 1.29
N ASP A 164 5.81 16.02 0.29
CA ASP A 164 7.22 15.79 -0.02
C ASP A 164 8.17 16.50 0.98
N ALA A 165 9.46 16.43 0.74
CA ALA A 165 10.48 17.04 1.59
C ALA A 165 10.40 18.58 1.60
N ASP A 166 9.88 19.19 0.55
CA ASP A 166 9.70 20.65 0.41
C ASP A 166 8.36 21.11 1.02
N GLY A 167 7.59 20.21 1.61
CA GLY A 167 6.30 20.49 2.23
C GLY A 167 5.14 20.62 1.22
N ILE A 168 5.36 20.28 -0.05
CA ILE A 168 4.33 20.33 -1.08
C ILE A 168 3.41 19.10 -0.96
N PRO A 169 2.07 19.27 -0.91
CA PRO A 169 1.15 18.16 -0.91
C PRO A 169 1.26 17.30 -2.18
N ARG A 170 1.45 15.98 -2.01
CA ARG A 170 1.54 15.00 -3.09
C ARG A 170 0.52 13.86 -2.96
N TYR A 171 0.01 13.69 -1.76
CA TYR A 171 -0.91 12.62 -1.42
C TYR A 171 -1.97 13.13 -0.46
N ALA A 172 -3.17 12.59 -0.54
CA ALA A 172 -4.17 12.77 0.48
C ALA A 172 -5.06 11.53 0.59
N HIS A 173 -5.33 11.13 1.84
CA HIS A 173 -6.28 10.07 2.17
C HIS A 173 -7.54 10.66 2.80
N CYS A 174 -8.69 10.22 2.30
CA CYS A 174 -9.99 10.66 2.76
C CYS A 174 -10.63 9.60 3.67
N ARG A 175 -11.18 10.03 4.81
CA ARG A 175 -11.90 9.18 5.75
C ARG A 175 -13.24 9.78 6.13
N GLY A 176 -14.32 9.03 5.85
CA GLY A 176 -15.69 9.43 6.19
C GLY A 176 -15.92 9.54 7.68
N THR A 177 -16.60 10.62 8.09
CA THR A 177 -16.99 10.90 9.50
C THR A 177 -18.39 10.38 9.84
N GLY A 178 -19.24 10.16 8.82
CA GLY A 178 -20.63 9.73 8.96
C GLY A 178 -20.83 8.25 9.20
N GLU A 179 -22.05 7.78 8.94
CA GLU A 179 -22.43 6.36 9.03
C GLU A 179 -21.84 5.53 7.92
N ILE A 180 -21.76 6.12 6.70
CA ILE A 180 -21.11 5.49 5.56
C ILE A 180 -19.60 5.54 5.78
N LYS A 181 -19.01 4.37 5.96
CA LYS A 181 -17.56 4.21 6.21
C LYS A 181 -16.77 4.39 4.90
N TYR A 182 -16.75 5.62 4.37
CA TYR A 182 -15.91 5.93 3.21
C TYR A 182 -14.43 5.98 3.61
N ARG A 183 -13.59 5.39 2.77
CA ARG A 183 -12.12 5.53 2.84
C ARG A 183 -11.54 5.40 1.44
N GLY A 184 -10.59 6.23 1.09
CA GLY A 184 -9.93 6.18 -0.21
C GLY A 184 -8.95 7.31 -0.39
N ASP A 185 -8.08 7.16 -1.37
CA ASP A 185 -7.14 8.21 -1.71
C ASP A 185 -7.80 9.23 -2.65
N VAL A 186 -7.42 10.47 -2.50
CA VAL A 186 -7.82 11.56 -3.41
C VAL A 186 -7.24 11.28 -4.79
N ALA A 187 -8.04 11.54 -5.84
CA ALA A 187 -7.64 11.30 -7.21
C ALA A 187 -6.34 12.06 -7.57
N GLY A 188 -5.40 11.38 -8.22
CA GLY A 188 -4.10 11.94 -8.57
C GLY A 188 -3.05 11.89 -7.45
N SER A 189 -3.40 11.35 -6.28
CA SER A 189 -2.43 11.14 -5.18
C SER A 189 -1.26 10.27 -5.60
N ASP A 190 -0.06 10.70 -5.25
CA ASP A 190 1.17 9.91 -5.44
C ASP A 190 1.41 9.01 -4.22
N LYS A 191 1.36 7.71 -4.45
CA LYS A 191 1.56 6.68 -3.40
C LYS A 191 2.96 6.67 -2.79
N ALA A 192 3.92 7.38 -3.38
CA ALA A 192 5.25 7.56 -2.79
C ALA A 192 5.25 8.44 -1.53
N PHE A 193 4.16 9.18 -1.29
CA PHE A 193 4.05 10.11 -0.17
C PHE A 193 2.87 9.72 0.74
N GLY A 194 3.16 9.18 1.91
CA GLY A 194 2.16 8.88 2.93
C GLY A 194 1.91 10.06 3.88
N PHE A 195 0.81 10.00 4.64
CA PHE A 195 0.63 10.87 5.80
C PHE A 195 1.72 10.58 6.81
N CYS A 196 2.54 11.57 7.19
CA CYS A 196 3.75 11.33 7.98
C CYS A 196 4.12 12.50 8.89
N HIS A 197 4.92 12.17 9.90
CA HIS A 197 5.72 13.13 10.67
C HIS A 197 7.20 12.83 10.46
N ARG A 198 7.97 13.87 10.13
CA ARG A 198 9.42 13.79 9.96
C ARG A 198 10.12 14.29 11.22
N GLY A 199 10.48 13.38 12.09
CA GLY A 199 11.22 13.67 13.31
C GLY A 199 12.71 13.90 13.06
N THR A 200 13.49 14.10 14.11
CA THR A 200 14.93 14.41 14.05
C THR A 200 15.82 13.23 14.43
N ASP A 201 15.24 12.17 15.03
CA ASP A 201 15.99 10.97 15.41
C ASP A 201 16.10 9.96 14.25
N ASN A 202 16.67 8.79 14.54
CA ASN A 202 16.92 7.73 13.58
C ASN A 202 15.86 6.61 13.59
N GLN A 203 14.69 6.84 14.20
CA GLN A 203 13.63 5.86 14.34
C GLN A 203 12.42 6.19 13.45
N LEU A 204 11.88 5.20 12.77
CA LEU A 204 10.66 5.29 11.98
C LEU A 204 9.65 4.25 12.44
N PHE A 205 8.42 4.69 12.74
CA PHE A 205 7.28 3.85 13.05
C PHE A 205 6.31 3.88 11.87
N VAL A 206 5.90 2.70 11.39
CA VAL A 206 5.10 2.53 10.15
C VAL A 206 3.77 1.90 10.48
N PHE A 207 2.68 2.47 9.96
CA PHE A 207 1.28 2.08 10.22
C PHE A 207 0.51 1.89 8.92
N GLU A 208 -0.56 1.09 8.93
CA GLU A 208 -1.44 0.95 7.78
C GLU A 208 -2.29 2.21 7.57
N ALA A 209 -2.84 2.79 8.64
CA ALA A 209 -3.71 3.95 8.55
C ALA A 209 -3.24 5.12 9.43
N ALA A 210 -3.63 6.33 9.03
CA ALA A 210 -3.32 7.57 9.76
C ALA A 210 -3.90 7.60 11.19
N ILE A 211 -5.05 6.96 11.40
CA ILE A 211 -5.67 6.89 12.73
C ILE A 211 -4.84 6.04 13.69
N ASP A 212 -4.24 4.94 13.21
CA ASP A 212 -3.41 4.05 14.02
C ASP A 212 -2.11 4.77 14.43
N LEU A 213 -1.54 5.56 13.50
CA LEU A 213 -0.41 6.44 13.76
C LEU A 213 -0.72 7.45 14.88
N LEU A 214 -1.88 8.12 14.81
CA LEU A 214 -2.29 9.09 15.86
C LEU A 214 -2.53 8.39 17.21
N SER A 215 -3.19 7.23 17.19
CA SER A 215 -3.42 6.42 18.39
C SER A 215 -2.11 5.99 19.05
N PHE A 216 -1.12 5.58 18.24
CA PHE A 216 0.20 5.20 18.74
C PHE A 216 0.91 6.38 19.40
N ILE A 217 0.91 7.56 18.78
CA ILE A 217 1.50 8.77 19.37
C ILE A 217 0.87 9.11 20.72
N GLN A 218 -0.46 8.99 20.82
CA GLN A 218 -1.19 9.21 22.06
C GLN A 218 -0.80 8.22 23.17
N LEU A 219 -0.63 6.95 22.83
CA LEU A 219 -0.21 5.91 23.78
C LEU A 219 1.25 6.08 24.22
N PHE A 220 2.11 6.61 23.34
CA PHE A 220 3.54 6.79 23.58
C PHE A 220 3.98 8.24 23.33
N PRO A 221 3.48 9.22 24.11
CA PRO A 221 3.66 10.65 23.81
C PRO A 221 5.06 11.17 24.10
N LYS A 222 5.88 10.43 24.85
CA LYS A 222 7.23 10.88 25.22
C LYS A 222 8.10 11.05 23.98
N ASP A 223 8.60 12.26 23.77
CA ASP A 223 9.52 12.62 22.68
C ASP A 223 8.99 12.33 21.26
N TRP A 224 7.65 12.21 21.09
CA TRP A 224 7.09 11.83 19.80
C TRP A 224 7.50 12.75 18.66
N LYS A 225 7.67 14.06 18.91
CA LYS A 225 8.10 15.02 17.87
C LYS A 225 9.53 14.77 17.35
N LYS A 226 10.35 14.01 18.08
CA LYS A 226 11.70 13.63 17.63
C LYS A 226 11.69 12.39 16.73
N ARG A 227 10.74 11.49 16.89
CA ARG A 227 10.59 10.25 16.11
C ARG A 227 9.92 10.52 14.77
N SER A 228 10.16 9.65 13.82
CA SER A 228 9.44 9.70 12.54
C SER A 228 8.30 8.70 12.51
N TYR A 229 7.19 9.07 11.86
CA TYR A 229 6.00 8.25 11.72
C TYR A 229 5.49 8.31 10.29
N LEU A 230 5.06 7.17 9.75
CA LEU A 230 4.53 7.06 8.39
C LEU A 230 3.29 6.18 8.36
N SER A 231 2.22 6.66 7.76
CA SER A 231 1.06 5.86 7.38
C SER A 231 1.12 5.50 5.90
N LEU A 232 1.00 4.21 5.58
CA LEU A 232 1.07 3.70 4.21
C LEU A 232 -0.23 3.96 3.41
N GLY A 233 -1.35 4.25 4.08
CA GLY A 233 -2.67 4.31 3.44
C GLY A 233 -3.13 2.96 2.86
N GLY A 234 -2.61 1.85 3.39
CA GLY A 234 -2.80 0.47 2.99
C GLY A 234 -1.52 -0.34 3.21
N VAL A 235 -1.33 -1.42 2.47
CA VAL A 235 -0.18 -2.34 2.65
C VAL A 235 0.93 -2.17 1.60
N SER A 236 0.94 -1.06 0.86
CA SER A 236 1.97 -0.80 -0.17
C SER A 236 3.28 -0.30 0.46
N SER A 237 4.41 -0.89 0.06
CA SER A 237 5.73 -0.48 0.53
C SER A 237 6.29 0.79 -0.16
N VAL A 238 5.60 1.33 -1.17
CA VAL A 238 6.11 2.45 -1.99
C VAL A 238 6.41 3.68 -1.15
N ALA A 239 5.49 4.09 -0.26
CA ALA A 239 5.70 5.23 0.64
C ALA A 239 6.87 5.00 1.61
N LEU A 240 7.02 3.77 2.13
CA LEU A 240 8.13 3.42 3.01
C LEU A 240 9.47 3.55 2.30
N MET A 241 9.60 2.99 1.10
CA MET A 241 10.84 3.05 0.33
C MET A 241 11.21 4.48 -0.05
N SER A 242 10.22 5.28 -0.46
CA SER A 242 10.40 6.71 -0.73
C SER A 242 10.89 7.46 0.52
N PHE A 243 10.21 7.28 1.65
CA PHE A 243 10.56 7.93 2.92
C PHE A 243 11.99 7.60 3.37
N LEU A 244 12.40 6.32 3.27
CA LEU A 244 13.76 5.89 3.63
C LEU A 244 14.82 6.44 2.67
N SER A 245 14.51 6.57 1.38
CA SER A 245 15.45 7.17 0.41
C SER A 245 15.68 8.67 0.66
N GLU A 246 14.65 9.40 1.11
CA GLU A 246 14.75 10.80 1.50
C GLU A 246 15.48 11.01 2.84
N ARG A 247 15.52 9.98 3.69
CA ARG A 247 15.99 10.07 5.08
C ARG A 247 16.99 8.96 5.44
N PRO A 248 18.22 9.01 4.88
CA PRO A 248 19.23 7.97 5.11
C PRO A 248 19.71 7.88 6.57
N GLN A 249 19.41 8.85 7.41
CA GLN A 249 19.69 8.81 8.85
C GLN A 249 18.79 7.84 9.63
N ILE A 250 17.67 7.36 9.04
CA ILE A 250 16.81 6.35 9.66
C ILE A 250 17.55 5.00 9.64
N THR A 251 17.84 4.46 10.82
CA THR A 251 18.51 3.17 11.00
C THR A 251 17.64 2.12 11.67
N SER A 252 16.50 2.52 12.23
CA SER A 252 15.56 1.61 12.91
C SER A 252 14.15 1.83 12.39
N VAL A 253 13.54 0.78 11.85
CA VAL A 253 12.17 0.79 11.34
C VAL A 253 11.32 -0.18 12.16
N PHE A 254 10.22 0.31 12.71
CA PHE A 254 9.26 -0.46 13.49
C PHE A 254 7.96 -0.58 12.68
N LEU A 255 7.62 -1.79 12.27
CA LEU A 255 6.38 -2.07 11.54
C LEU A 255 5.26 -2.32 12.57
N CYS A 256 4.34 -1.36 12.68
CA CYS A 256 3.17 -1.40 13.55
C CYS A 256 1.91 -1.63 12.69
N LEU A 257 1.93 -2.72 11.94
CA LEU A 257 0.86 -3.12 11.03
C LEU A 257 -0.13 -4.03 11.74
N ASP A 258 -1.36 -4.10 11.23
CA ASP A 258 -2.38 -5.00 11.74
C ASP A 258 -1.93 -6.45 11.56
N ASN A 259 -2.16 -7.29 12.58
CA ASN A 259 -1.83 -8.72 12.55
C ASN A 259 -3.08 -9.54 12.19
N ASP A 260 -3.75 -9.16 11.11
CA ASP A 260 -4.92 -9.87 10.63
C ASP A 260 -4.51 -11.21 9.97
N HIS A 261 -5.16 -12.28 10.40
CA HIS A 261 -4.98 -13.64 9.86
C HIS A 261 -5.95 -13.92 8.72
#